data_f520d047ca38e5f177c993fb737423c8
#
_entry.id   f520d047ca38e5f177c993fb737423c8
#
_cell.length_a   1.000
_cell.length_b   1.000
_cell.length_c   1.000
_cell.angle_alpha   90.00
_cell.angle_beta   90.00
_cell.angle_gamma   90.00
#
_symmetry.space_group_name_H-M   'P 1'
#
loop_
_entity.id
_entity.type
_entity.pdbx_description
1 polymer ?
#
loop_
_entity_poly.entity_id
_entity_poly.type
_entity_poly.pdbx_seq_one_letter_code
_entity_poly.pdbx_strand_id
1 'polypeptide(L)'
;MATTKLWAVNNNLKRVQDYALDKEKTKIDLLSVIQYAQNGDKTEHQYYSIGINCDPHNAYDDFEEVKNTYGKTDGVLAYHGYLSFRPGEVTPDEALQIGRTFAEEMWGDRYQVLVSVHLNTQCLHCHLVVN
;
A
#
# COMPACT_ATOMS: atom_id res chain seq x y z
N MET A 1 12.25 13.78 -7.06
CA MET A 1 12.95 12.98 -6.03
C MET A 1 11.93 12.45 -5.03
N ALA A 2 11.92 11.15 -4.81
CA ALA A 2 11.06 10.54 -3.82
C ALA A 2 11.68 10.66 -2.43
N THR A 3 10.83 10.80 -1.43
CA THR A 3 11.23 10.73 -0.02
C THR A 3 10.55 9.55 0.65
N THR A 4 11.19 8.96 1.63
CA THR A 4 10.65 7.81 2.36
C THR A 4 10.80 7.99 3.87
N LYS A 5 9.88 7.39 4.60
CA LYS A 5 9.91 7.31 6.05
C LYS A 5 9.25 6.01 6.49
N LEU A 6 9.74 5.42 7.56
CA LEU A 6 9.22 4.19 8.14
C LEU A 6 9.19 4.31 9.67
N TRP A 7 8.12 3.82 10.30
CA TRP A 7 7.99 3.79 11.76
C TRP A 7 7.26 2.55 12.24
N ALA A 8 7.48 2.18 13.50
CA ALA A 8 6.88 1.02 14.11
C ALA A 8 5.42 1.27 14.49
N VAL A 9 4.60 0.23 14.32
CA VAL A 9 3.21 0.19 14.78
C VAL A 9 3.13 -0.80 15.94
N ASN A 10 2.79 -0.29 17.14
CA ASN A 10 2.74 -1.10 18.36
C ASN A 10 1.32 -1.48 18.79
N ASN A 11 0.32 -0.88 18.17
CA ASN A 11 -1.08 -1.16 18.46
C ASN A 11 -1.94 -0.83 17.24
N ASN A 12 -3.18 -1.34 17.26
CA ASN A 12 -4.21 -0.96 16.29
C ASN A 12 -3.81 -1.14 14.82
N LEU A 13 -3.22 -2.30 14.49
CA LEU A 13 -2.81 -2.65 13.12
C LEU A 13 -3.96 -2.50 12.12
N LYS A 14 -5.17 -2.93 12.50
CA LYS A 14 -6.36 -2.81 11.65
C LYS A 14 -6.60 -1.36 11.20
N ARG A 15 -6.50 -0.42 12.13
CA ARG A 15 -6.67 1.02 11.84
C ARG A 15 -5.63 1.53 10.86
N VAL A 16 -4.38 1.11 11.00
CA VAL A 16 -3.29 1.52 10.09
C VAL A 16 -3.55 0.98 8.69
N GLN A 17 -3.96 -0.28 8.57
CA GLN A 17 -4.30 -0.88 7.29
C GLN A 17 -5.55 -0.26 6.67
N ASP A 18 -6.58 0.02 7.47
CA ASP A 18 -7.79 0.70 6.98
C ASP A 18 -7.48 2.10 6.45
N TYR A 19 -6.59 2.83 7.12
CA TYR A 19 -6.12 4.12 6.62
C TYR A 19 -5.38 3.99 5.28
N ALA A 20 -4.47 3.04 5.18
CA ALA A 20 -3.72 2.80 3.94
C ALA A 20 -4.64 2.40 2.79
N LEU A 21 -5.67 1.61 3.07
CA LEU A 21 -6.65 1.10 2.11
C LEU A 21 -7.89 1.99 1.95
N ASP A 22 -7.92 3.17 2.58
CA ASP A 22 -9.08 4.06 2.51
C ASP A 22 -9.47 4.31 1.05
N LYS A 23 -10.69 3.92 0.72
CA LYS A 23 -11.22 3.95 -0.65
C LYS A 23 -11.24 5.37 -1.22
N GLU A 24 -11.53 6.36 -0.38
CA GLU A 24 -11.55 7.76 -0.81
C GLU A 24 -10.15 8.29 -1.12
N LYS A 25 -9.10 7.69 -0.56
CA LYS A 25 -7.70 8.07 -0.79
C LYS A 25 -7.05 7.33 -1.93
N THR A 26 -7.47 6.08 -2.16
CA THR A 26 -6.90 5.22 -3.21
C THR A 26 -7.72 5.24 -4.49
N LYS A 27 -8.92 5.79 -4.43
CA LYS A 27 -9.83 5.94 -5.56
C LYS A 27 -9.47 7.19 -6.36
N ILE A 28 -9.34 7.05 -7.66
CA ILE A 28 -9.23 8.19 -8.56
C ILE A 28 -10.62 8.79 -8.81
N ASP A 29 -10.67 10.10 -9.12
CA ASP A 29 -11.92 10.75 -9.45
C ASP A 29 -12.56 10.13 -10.72
N LEU A 30 -13.85 10.36 -10.91
CA LEU A 30 -14.62 9.72 -11.97
C LEU A 30 -14.02 9.98 -13.37
N LEU A 31 -13.53 11.18 -13.60
CA LEU A 31 -12.94 11.52 -14.89
C LEU A 31 -11.65 10.72 -15.15
N SER A 32 -10.80 10.63 -14.15
CA SER A 32 -9.58 9.82 -14.20
C SER A 32 -9.91 8.34 -14.36
N VAL A 33 -10.94 7.85 -13.67
CA VAL A 33 -11.43 6.45 -13.82
C VAL A 33 -11.81 6.18 -15.27
N ILE A 34 -12.54 7.10 -15.92
CA ILE A 34 -12.95 6.94 -17.32
C ILE A 34 -11.73 6.90 -18.25
N GLN A 35 -10.76 7.77 -18.03
CA GLN A 35 -9.53 7.79 -18.83
C GLN A 35 -8.71 6.50 -18.65
N TYR A 36 -8.60 6.00 -17.44
CA TYR A 36 -7.91 4.74 -17.17
C TYR A 36 -8.68 3.51 -17.61
N ALA A 37 -10.01 3.54 -17.57
CA ALA A 37 -10.86 2.45 -18.04
C ALA A 37 -10.67 2.14 -19.53
N GLN A 38 -10.23 3.14 -20.33
CA GLN A 38 -9.94 2.94 -21.74
C GLN A 38 -8.71 2.08 -22.00
N ASN A 39 -7.91 1.79 -20.98
CA ASN A 39 -6.73 0.92 -21.05
C ASN A 39 -7.01 -0.54 -20.66
N GLY A 40 -8.23 -0.98 -20.68
CA GLY A 40 -8.66 -2.39 -20.68
C GLY A 40 -8.47 -3.15 -19.37
N ASP A 41 -7.28 -3.23 -18.84
CA ASP A 41 -6.98 -4.11 -17.70
C ASP A 41 -7.21 -3.46 -16.32
N LYS A 42 -7.71 -2.24 -16.29
CA LYS A 42 -7.80 -1.45 -15.04
C LYS A 42 -9.21 -1.24 -14.53
N THR A 43 -10.21 -1.80 -15.20
CA THR A 43 -11.62 -1.65 -14.83
C THR A 43 -11.98 -2.34 -13.52
N GLU A 44 -11.23 -3.36 -13.13
CA GLU A 44 -11.44 -4.07 -11.86
C GLU A 44 -10.71 -3.42 -10.68
N HIS A 45 -9.77 -2.53 -10.94
CA HIS A 45 -8.93 -1.90 -9.92
C HIS A 45 -9.22 -0.42 -9.80
N GLN A 46 -10.33 -0.10 -9.14
CA GLN A 46 -10.62 1.28 -8.76
C GLN A 46 -9.63 1.81 -7.71
N TYR A 47 -8.81 0.94 -7.14
CA TYR A 47 -7.87 1.28 -6.07
C TYR A 47 -6.47 0.83 -6.46
N TYR A 48 -5.52 1.72 -6.23
CA TYR A 48 -4.10 1.42 -6.47
C TYR A 48 -3.51 0.77 -5.22
N SER A 49 -3.79 -0.52 -5.04
CA SER A 49 -3.32 -1.31 -3.91
C SER A 49 -2.89 -2.69 -4.36
N ILE A 50 -1.77 -3.16 -3.81
CA ILE A 50 -1.27 -4.52 -4.04
C ILE A 50 -0.80 -5.13 -2.72
N GLY A 51 -0.72 -6.46 -2.68
CA GLY A 51 -0.10 -7.20 -1.59
C GLY A 51 1.13 -7.94 -2.08
N ILE A 52 2.17 -7.97 -1.25
CA ILE A 52 3.33 -8.83 -1.44
C ILE A 52 3.26 -9.88 -0.36
N ASN A 53 3.20 -11.16 -0.75
CA ASN A 53 2.98 -12.29 0.15
C ASN A 53 1.69 -12.20 0.97
N CYS A 54 0.75 -11.38 0.55
CA CYS A 54 -0.58 -11.25 1.14
C CYS A 54 -1.59 -10.75 0.10
N ASP A 55 -2.88 -10.92 0.40
CA ASP A 55 -3.96 -10.37 -0.41
C ASP A 55 -4.30 -8.96 0.11
N PRO A 56 -4.27 -7.90 -0.71
CA PRO A 56 -4.60 -6.55 -0.25
C PRO A 56 -6.03 -6.44 0.28
N HIS A 57 -6.95 -7.30 -0.17
CA HIS A 57 -8.33 -7.33 0.31
C HIS A 57 -8.50 -8.06 1.64
N ASN A 58 -7.49 -8.82 2.08
CA ASN A 58 -7.51 -9.64 3.28
C ASN A 58 -6.24 -9.46 4.13
N ALA A 59 -5.55 -8.34 3.96
CA ALA A 59 -4.22 -8.14 4.55
C ALA A 59 -4.18 -8.25 6.07
N TYR A 60 -5.23 -7.78 6.75
CA TYR A 60 -5.28 -7.88 8.21
C TYR A 60 -5.28 -9.33 8.67
N ASP A 61 -6.16 -10.15 8.11
CA ASP A 61 -6.27 -11.56 8.49
C ASP A 61 -5.01 -12.33 8.08
N ASP A 62 -4.46 -12.04 6.91
CA ASP A 62 -3.20 -12.65 6.45
C ASP A 62 -2.04 -12.31 7.41
N PHE A 63 -1.95 -11.06 7.87
CA PHE A 63 -0.94 -10.63 8.84
C PHE A 63 -1.13 -11.33 10.19
N GLU A 64 -2.37 -11.41 10.67
CA GLU A 64 -2.69 -12.06 11.94
C GLU A 64 -2.41 -13.56 11.88
N GLU A 65 -2.70 -14.23 10.77
CA GLU A 65 -2.42 -15.64 10.57
C GLU A 65 -0.91 -15.92 10.70
N VAL A 66 -0.08 -15.13 10.05
CA VAL A 66 1.38 -15.27 10.14
C VAL A 66 1.86 -14.99 11.55
N LYS A 67 1.37 -13.95 12.20
CA LYS A 67 1.71 -13.64 13.59
C LYS A 67 1.36 -14.80 14.54
N ASN A 68 0.18 -15.36 14.39
CA ASN A 68 -0.27 -16.47 15.21
C ASN A 68 0.57 -17.73 14.98
N THR A 69 0.95 -17.99 13.74
CA THR A 69 1.81 -19.14 13.39
C THR A 69 3.16 -19.05 14.08
N TYR A 70 3.73 -17.86 14.23
CA TYR A 70 5.03 -17.66 14.87
C TYR A 70 4.94 -17.18 16.32
N GLY A 71 3.74 -17.14 16.90
CA GLY A 71 3.54 -16.75 18.30
C GLY A 71 3.80 -15.28 18.58
N LYS A 72 3.71 -14.42 17.56
CA LYS A 72 3.93 -12.98 17.68
C LYS A 72 2.64 -12.29 18.12
N THR A 73 2.43 -12.11 19.41
CA THR A 73 1.19 -11.58 19.97
C THR A 73 1.30 -10.16 20.54
N ASP A 74 2.50 -9.64 20.69
CA ASP A 74 2.74 -8.33 21.29
C ASP A 74 3.94 -7.60 20.67
N GLY A 75 4.27 -6.44 21.21
CA GLY A 75 5.37 -5.61 20.75
C GLY A 75 5.06 -4.89 19.45
N VAL A 76 6.06 -4.76 18.57
CA VAL A 76 5.87 -4.15 17.25
C VAL A 76 5.02 -5.07 16.38
N LEU A 77 3.85 -4.61 15.95
CA LEU A 77 2.90 -5.39 15.16
C LEU A 77 3.22 -5.30 13.66
N ALA A 78 3.71 -4.16 13.22
CA ALA A 78 4.07 -3.90 11.83
C ALA A 78 4.92 -2.64 11.77
N TYR A 79 5.46 -2.36 10.57
CA TYR A 79 6.04 -1.06 10.26
C TYR A 79 5.16 -0.37 9.23
N HIS A 80 4.89 0.90 9.44
CA HIS A 80 4.15 1.74 8.50
C HIS A 80 5.10 2.78 7.94
N GLY A 81 5.04 3.01 6.65
CA GLY A 81 5.88 3.99 6.00
C GLY A 81 5.27 4.53 4.72
N TYR A 82 6.01 5.39 4.06
CA TYR A 82 5.59 5.93 2.78
C TYR A 82 6.77 6.24 1.86
N LEU A 83 6.46 6.24 0.55
CA LEU A 83 7.25 6.86 -0.50
C LEU A 83 6.43 8.03 -1.05
N SER A 84 6.96 9.24 -1.00
CA SER A 84 6.28 10.43 -1.51
C SER A 84 7.01 11.00 -2.71
N PHE A 85 6.25 11.39 -3.72
CA PHE A 85 6.75 11.95 -4.98
C PHE A 85 6.36 13.42 -5.10
N ARG A 86 7.13 14.19 -5.86
CA ARG A 86 6.78 15.57 -6.19
C ARG A 86 5.56 15.60 -7.11
N PRO A 87 4.78 16.69 -7.09
CA PRO A 87 3.68 16.86 -8.05
C PRO A 87 4.17 16.67 -9.49
N GLY A 88 3.49 15.80 -10.25
CA GLY A 88 3.82 15.54 -11.64
C GLY A 88 5.07 14.69 -11.90
N GLU A 89 5.75 14.23 -10.85
CA GLU A 89 6.97 13.40 -11.01
C GLU A 89 6.66 12.01 -11.56
N VAL A 90 5.53 11.44 -11.14
CA VAL A 90 5.09 10.11 -11.56
C VAL A 90 3.58 10.08 -11.79
N THR A 91 3.15 9.15 -12.62
CA THR A 91 1.73 8.80 -12.74
C THR A 91 1.32 7.85 -11.60
N PRO A 92 0.01 7.68 -11.33
CA PRO A 92 -0.46 6.69 -10.36
C PRO A 92 0.07 5.27 -10.62
N ASP A 93 0.11 4.84 -11.88
CA ASP A 93 0.65 3.52 -12.25
C ASP A 93 2.14 3.42 -11.96
N GLU A 94 2.90 4.43 -12.30
CA GLU A 94 4.34 4.49 -12.02
C GLU A 94 4.60 4.50 -10.51
N ALA A 95 3.81 5.24 -9.74
CA ALA A 95 3.91 5.28 -8.29
C ALA A 95 3.68 3.89 -7.70
N LEU A 96 2.63 3.19 -8.16
CA LEU A 96 2.36 1.82 -7.69
C LEU A 96 3.48 0.86 -8.07
N GLN A 97 3.98 0.93 -9.29
CA GLN A 97 5.06 0.06 -9.76
C GLN A 97 6.36 0.31 -8.99
N ILE A 98 6.69 1.57 -8.71
CA ILE A 98 7.87 1.92 -7.90
C ILE A 98 7.68 1.42 -6.48
N GLY A 99 6.52 1.62 -5.88
CA GLY A 99 6.21 1.13 -4.55
C GLY A 99 6.29 -0.38 -4.44
N ARG A 100 5.78 -1.08 -5.44
CA ARG A 100 5.87 -2.55 -5.55
C ARG A 100 7.31 -3.02 -5.63
N THR A 101 8.08 -2.49 -6.56
CA THR A 101 9.49 -2.88 -6.76
C THR A 101 10.30 -2.61 -5.50
N PHE A 102 10.11 -1.44 -4.88
CA PHE A 102 10.78 -1.10 -3.62
C PHE A 102 10.45 -2.12 -2.52
N ALA A 103 9.17 -2.44 -2.35
CA ALA A 103 8.74 -3.37 -1.32
C ALA A 103 9.24 -4.80 -1.58
N GLU A 104 9.22 -5.25 -2.83
CA GLU A 104 9.74 -6.56 -3.22
C GLU A 104 11.25 -6.68 -2.95
N GLU A 105 12.02 -5.67 -3.31
CA GLU A 105 13.47 -5.67 -3.10
C GLU A 105 13.85 -5.60 -1.62
N MET A 106 13.11 -4.81 -0.84
CA MET A 106 13.42 -4.62 0.57
C MET A 106 12.93 -5.78 1.44
N TRP A 107 11.77 -6.35 1.15
CA TRP A 107 11.10 -7.28 2.07
C TRP A 107 10.47 -8.51 1.41
N GLY A 108 10.44 -8.59 0.10
CA GLY A 108 9.67 -9.59 -0.63
C GLY A 108 10.05 -11.05 -0.35
N ASP A 109 11.29 -11.29 0.08
CA ASP A 109 11.78 -12.64 0.39
C ASP A 109 11.22 -13.21 1.70
N ARG A 110 10.80 -12.35 2.63
CA ARG A 110 10.55 -12.77 4.01
C ARG A 110 9.26 -12.25 4.62
N TYR A 111 8.77 -11.10 4.18
CA TYR A 111 7.72 -10.38 4.88
C TYR A 111 6.52 -10.16 3.97
N GLN A 112 5.36 -10.01 4.62
CA GLN A 112 4.16 -9.54 3.94
C GLN A 112 4.18 -8.02 3.89
N VAL A 113 3.83 -7.44 2.75
CA VAL A 113 3.76 -5.99 2.59
C VAL A 113 2.46 -5.61 1.88
N LEU A 114 1.75 -4.67 2.48
CA LEU A 114 0.64 -3.98 1.84
C LEU A 114 1.17 -2.68 1.24
N VAL A 115 0.95 -2.47 -0.05
CA VAL A 115 1.34 -1.26 -0.78
C VAL A 115 0.09 -0.60 -1.33
N SER A 116 -0.09 0.68 -1.05
CA SER A 116 -1.26 1.43 -1.49
C SER A 116 -0.88 2.85 -1.89
N VAL A 117 -1.32 3.29 -3.08
CA VAL A 117 -1.08 4.65 -3.58
C VAL A 117 -2.25 5.54 -3.22
N HIS A 118 -1.97 6.65 -2.55
CA HIS A 118 -2.96 7.68 -2.28
C HIS A 118 -2.97 8.72 -3.41
N LEU A 119 -4.15 8.94 -3.98
CA LEU A 119 -4.35 9.74 -5.19
C LEU A 119 -5.03 11.09 -4.93
N ASN A 120 -5.47 11.33 -3.70
CA ASN A 120 -6.26 12.50 -3.34
C ASN A 120 -5.42 13.72 -2.93
N THR A 121 -4.11 13.69 -3.22
CA THR A 121 -3.19 14.77 -2.90
C THR A 121 -2.38 15.17 -4.15
N GLN A 122 -1.82 16.37 -4.13
CA GLN A 122 -0.95 16.83 -5.23
C GLN A 122 0.33 16.00 -5.33
N CYS A 123 0.83 15.53 -4.18
CA CYS A 123 1.99 14.65 -4.11
C CYS A 123 1.49 13.22 -3.99
N LEU A 124 1.60 12.44 -5.04
CA LEU A 124 1.32 11.02 -4.96
C LEU A 124 2.26 10.36 -3.95
N HIS A 125 1.72 9.47 -3.15
CA HIS A 125 2.53 8.73 -2.19
C HIS A 125 2.01 7.31 -2.01
N CYS A 126 2.95 6.39 -1.86
CA CYS A 126 2.65 5.00 -1.52
C CYS A 126 2.72 4.84 -0.01
N HIS A 127 1.68 4.28 0.59
CA HIS A 127 1.75 3.75 1.94
C HIS A 127 2.24 2.31 1.90
N LEU A 128 3.13 1.98 2.83
CA LEU A 128 3.72 0.65 2.98
C LEU A 128 3.41 0.16 4.39
N VAL A 129 2.79 -1.01 4.52
CA VAL A 129 2.59 -1.66 5.80
C VAL A 129 3.28 -3.01 5.76
N VAL A 130 4.32 -3.18 6.55
CA VAL A 130 5.19 -4.37 6.57
C VAL A 130 4.91 -5.17 7.83
N ASN A 131 4.59 -6.46 7.64
CA ASN A 131 4.33 -7.39 8.74
C ASN A 131 5.62 -7.97 9.32
#